data_1c2b1cbdf09dd9baeb4877afd0b922d6
#
_entry.id   1c2b1cbdf09dd9baeb4877afd0b922d6
#
_cell.length_a   1.000
_cell.length_b   1.000
_cell.length_c   1.000
_cell.angle_alpha   90.00
_cell.angle_beta   90.00
_cell.angle_gamma   90.00
#
_symmetry.space_group_name_H-M   'P 1'
#
loop_
_entity.id
_entity.type
_entity.pdbx_description
1 polymer ?
#
loop_
_entity_poly.entity_id
_entity_poly.type
_entity_poly.pdbx_seq_one_letter_code
_entity_poly.pdbx_strand_id
1 'polypeptide(L)'
;MANISFKNVVKTYDNGVTVIPDLNLEIKDKEFVVLVGPSGCGKSTTLRMIAGLESVTEGELYIGDRLVNDVAPKDRDIAMVFQSYALYPHMTVYRNMAFALELRKEPKEEIDRKVREAAKILDLEKYLDRKPKALSGGQRQRVALGRAMVRNPAVFLLDEPLSNLDAKLRTEMRTQISALHKRLETTFVYVTHDQTEAMTMGDRICVMKDGVIQQFDTPQVLYNNPCNMFVAGFIGSPQMNFMHAEVEKADDGYVLSFGDSKVTVNREELAPYEGKEVILGIRPEDIHAEEAMKDAHPESVMKVDVTLAEMMGSEIYVYTEYAGTKVISRVPAKYDIKTDDKVTLVPDVNKIHIFDPETEEVICQ
;
A
#
# COMPACT_ATOMS: atom_id res chain seq x y z
N MET A 1 6.93 -25.30 2.36
CA MET A 1 6.29 -24.13 1.79
C MET A 1 5.77 -23.29 2.94
N ALA A 2 5.93 -21.97 2.87
CA ALA A 2 5.54 -21.07 3.96
C ALA A 2 4.43 -20.11 3.50
N ASN A 3 3.38 -20.68 2.89
CA ASN A 3 2.13 -19.93 2.69
C ASN A 3 1.50 -19.60 4.04
N ILE A 4 0.71 -18.52 4.09
CA ILE A 4 -0.02 -18.10 5.28
C ILE A 4 -1.50 -18.05 4.91
N SER A 5 -2.35 -18.71 5.71
CA SER A 5 -3.78 -18.76 5.46
C SER A 5 -4.55 -18.38 6.71
N PHE A 6 -5.39 -17.36 6.60
CA PHE A 6 -6.40 -16.96 7.58
C PHE A 6 -7.75 -17.49 7.10
N LYS A 7 -8.46 -18.23 7.95
CA LYS A 7 -9.78 -18.79 7.66
C LYS A 7 -10.76 -18.34 8.73
N ASN A 8 -11.65 -17.42 8.35
CA ASN A 8 -12.67 -16.82 9.20
C ASN A 8 -12.10 -16.33 10.55
N VAL A 9 -10.94 -15.68 10.49
CA VAL A 9 -10.24 -15.24 11.70
C VAL A 9 -10.88 -13.98 12.25
N VAL A 10 -11.24 -14.07 13.54
CA VAL A 10 -11.76 -12.96 14.34
C VAL A 10 -10.74 -12.54 15.38
N LYS A 11 -10.57 -11.23 15.58
CA LYS A 11 -9.80 -10.68 16.69
C LYS A 11 -10.64 -9.71 17.50
N THR A 12 -10.95 -10.12 18.73
CA THR A 12 -11.59 -9.29 19.75
C THR A 12 -10.63 -9.18 20.94
N TYR A 13 -10.43 -7.96 21.45
CA TYR A 13 -9.62 -7.70 22.63
C TYR A 13 -10.46 -7.87 23.92
N ASP A 14 -9.79 -8.02 25.06
CA ASP A 14 -10.43 -8.26 26.38
C ASP A 14 -11.41 -7.16 26.79
N ASN A 15 -11.29 -5.96 26.24
CA ASN A 15 -12.22 -4.84 26.43
C ASN A 15 -13.49 -4.93 25.57
N GLY A 16 -13.69 -6.03 24.85
CA GLY A 16 -14.83 -6.27 23.97
C GLY A 16 -14.76 -5.60 22.59
N VAL A 17 -13.67 -4.92 22.25
CA VAL A 17 -13.50 -4.29 20.93
C VAL A 17 -13.04 -5.33 19.91
N THR A 18 -13.87 -5.56 18.88
CA THR A 18 -13.52 -6.39 17.74
C THR A 18 -12.81 -5.53 16.70
N VAL A 19 -11.52 -5.79 16.48
CA VAL A 19 -10.69 -5.08 15.51
C VAL A 19 -10.67 -5.76 14.14
N ILE A 20 -10.85 -7.07 14.12
CA ILE A 20 -10.95 -7.89 12.90
C ILE A 20 -12.17 -8.77 13.04
N PRO A 21 -13.27 -8.48 12.32
CA PRO A 21 -14.54 -9.20 12.46
C PRO A 21 -14.57 -10.53 11.68
N ASP A 22 -13.92 -10.60 10.53
CA ASP A 22 -13.82 -11.82 9.70
C ASP A 22 -12.69 -11.62 8.68
N LEU A 23 -11.55 -12.25 8.92
CA LEU A 23 -10.41 -12.18 8.02
C LEU A 23 -10.22 -13.50 7.29
N ASN A 24 -10.35 -13.43 5.97
CA ASN A 24 -10.04 -14.50 5.04
C ASN A 24 -8.94 -13.99 4.10
N LEU A 25 -7.71 -14.53 4.24
CA LEU A 25 -6.55 -14.07 3.49
C LEU A 25 -5.62 -15.26 3.19
N GLU A 26 -5.19 -15.37 1.95
CA GLU A 26 -4.20 -16.36 1.55
C GLU A 26 -2.98 -15.70 0.90
N ILE A 27 -1.83 -15.85 1.55
CA ILE A 27 -0.51 -15.40 1.10
C ILE A 27 0.26 -16.62 0.61
N LYS A 28 0.71 -16.58 -0.64
CA LYS A 28 1.43 -17.70 -1.26
C LYS A 28 2.85 -17.82 -0.73
N ASP A 29 3.42 -19.01 -0.86
CA ASP A 29 4.85 -19.24 -0.58
C ASP A 29 5.73 -18.31 -1.43
N LYS A 30 6.74 -17.69 -0.81
CA LYS A 30 7.69 -16.73 -1.43
C LYS A 30 7.09 -15.44 -1.94
N GLU A 31 5.86 -15.13 -1.59
CA GLU A 31 5.18 -13.90 -1.98
C GLU A 31 5.56 -12.74 -1.07
N PHE A 32 5.68 -11.54 -1.62
CA PHE A 32 5.81 -10.29 -0.89
C PHE A 32 4.44 -9.61 -0.82
N VAL A 33 3.77 -9.71 0.31
CA VAL A 33 2.46 -9.07 0.54
C VAL A 33 2.60 -7.83 1.40
N VAL A 34 1.99 -6.73 0.96
CA VAL A 34 1.93 -5.47 1.73
C VAL A 34 0.53 -5.25 2.25
N LEU A 35 0.40 -5.03 3.56
CA LEU A 35 -0.85 -4.63 4.21
C LEU A 35 -0.89 -3.11 4.33
N VAL A 36 -1.91 -2.48 3.76
CA VAL A 36 -2.11 -1.02 3.78
C VAL A 36 -3.52 -0.65 4.23
N GLY A 37 -3.69 0.59 4.66
CA GLY A 37 -4.99 1.13 5.09
C GLY A 37 -4.82 2.23 6.13
N PRO A 38 -5.91 2.88 6.56
CA PRO A 38 -5.91 3.91 7.59
C PRO A 38 -5.35 3.42 8.93
N SER A 39 -4.98 4.36 9.80
CA SER A 39 -4.59 4.02 11.18
C SER A 39 -5.73 3.30 11.91
N GLY A 40 -5.41 2.22 12.62
CA GLY A 40 -6.39 1.43 13.37
C GLY A 40 -7.17 0.38 12.57
N CYS A 41 -6.99 0.26 11.25
CA CYS A 41 -7.73 -0.72 10.44
C CYS A 41 -7.29 -2.20 10.60
N GLY A 42 -6.42 -2.55 11.56
CA GLY A 42 -6.09 -3.93 11.88
C GLY A 42 -4.78 -4.47 11.29
N LYS A 43 -4.00 -3.71 10.47
CA LYS A 43 -2.75 -4.17 9.82
C LYS A 43 -1.73 -4.78 10.79
N SER A 44 -1.31 -3.99 11.78
CA SER A 44 -0.32 -4.46 12.77
C SER A 44 -0.89 -5.59 13.65
N THR A 45 -2.19 -5.59 13.91
CA THR A 45 -2.87 -6.70 14.61
C THR A 45 -2.77 -7.98 13.78
N THR A 46 -3.06 -7.92 12.48
CA THR A 46 -2.93 -9.05 11.54
C THR A 46 -1.48 -9.57 11.52
N LEU A 47 -0.51 -8.66 11.39
CA LEU A 47 0.91 -9.03 11.41
C LEU A 47 1.31 -9.69 12.73
N ARG A 48 0.85 -9.15 13.87
CA ARG A 48 1.14 -9.70 15.21
C ARG A 48 0.45 -11.03 15.47
N MET A 49 -0.70 -11.29 14.88
CA MET A 49 -1.32 -12.64 14.92
C MET A 49 -0.45 -13.66 14.20
N ILE A 50 0.11 -13.34 13.01
CA ILE A 50 1.08 -14.23 12.35
C ILE A 50 2.30 -14.47 13.24
N ALA A 51 2.78 -13.41 13.90
CA ALA A 51 3.93 -13.50 14.81
C ALA A 51 3.64 -14.30 16.11
N GLY A 52 2.36 -14.52 16.46
CA GLY A 52 1.95 -15.09 17.73
C GLY A 52 2.10 -14.15 18.92
N LEU A 53 2.20 -12.84 18.63
CA LEU A 53 2.22 -11.77 19.64
C LEU A 53 0.82 -11.29 20.01
N GLU A 54 -0.17 -11.62 19.18
CA GLU A 54 -1.59 -11.45 19.43
C GLU A 54 -2.28 -12.82 19.23
N SER A 55 -3.23 -13.13 20.10
CA SER A 55 -4.05 -14.34 19.98
C SER A 55 -5.12 -14.18 18.90
N VAL A 56 -5.43 -15.24 18.21
CA VAL A 56 -6.64 -15.38 17.40
C VAL A 56 -7.80 -15.66 18.36
N THR A 57 -8.93 -14.94 18.20
CA THR A 57 -10.12 -15.15 19.07
C THR A 57 -10.97 -16.28 18.53
N GLU A 58 -11.25 -16.28 17.23
CA GLU A 58 -11.99 -17.33 16.52
C GLU A 58 -11.37 -17.56 15.15
N GLY A 59 -11.67 -18.70 14.52
CA GLY A 59 -11.12 -19.08 13.21
C GLY A 59 -9.76 -19.74 13.32
N GLU A 60 -9.09 -19.90 12.18
CA GLU A 60 -7.86 -20.68 12.06
C GLU A 60 -6.79 -19.91 11.30
N LEU A 61 -5.57 -19.88 11.85
CA LEU A 61 -4.38 -19.32 11.22
C LEU A 61 -3.36 -20.43 10.97
N TYR A 62 -2.96 -20.57 9.71
CA TYR A 62 -1.96 -21.55 9.27
C TYR A 62 -0.69 -20.86 8.77
N ILE A 63 0.46 -21.48 9.02
CA ILE A 63 1.74 -21.22 8.36
C ILE A 63 2.21 -22.55 7.74
N GLY A 64 2.25 -22.63 6.42
CA GLY A 64 2.31 -23.91 5.72
C GLY A 64 1.10 -24.77 6.05
N ASP A 65 1.32 -26.05 6.36
CA ASP A 65 0.27 -26.99 6.74
C ASP A 65 -0.01 -26.99 8.26
N ARG A 66 0.65 -26.12 9.03
CA ARG A 66 0.58 -26.10 10.49
C ARG A 66 -0.40 -25.06 10.99
N LEU A 67 -1.42 -25.47 11.75
CA LEU A 67 -2.24 -24.56 12.55
C LEU A 67 -1.40 -23.92 13.66
N VAL A 68 -1.38 -22.58 13.75
CA VAL A 68 -0.47 -21.85 14.64
C VAL A 68 -1.18 -21.04 15.73
N ASN A 69 -2.50 -21.16 15.89
CA ASN A 69 -3.26 -20.40 16.88
C ASN A 69 -2.59 -20.42 18.27
N ASP A 70 -2.25 -21.62 18.75
CA ASP A 70 -1.66 -21.84 20.09
C ASP A 70 -0.14 -22.07 20.07
N VAL A 71 0.51 -21.82 18.91
CA VAL A 71 1.96 -21.98 18.81
C VAL A 71 2.67 -20.72 19.30
N ALA A 72 3.59 -20.88 20.24
CA ALA A 72 4.38 -19.75 20.76
C ALA A 72 5.23 -19.09 19.65
N PRO A 73 5.49 -17.76 19.71
CA PRO A 73 6.24 -17.02 18.67
C PRO A 73 7.59 -17.63 18.32
N LYS A 74 8.32 -18.16 19.30
CA LYS A 74 9.65 -18.78 19.13
C LYS A 74 9.63 -20.06 18.27
N ASP A 75 8.46 -20.72 18.16
CA ASP A 75 8.26 -22.02 17.52
C ASP A 75 7.54 -21.90 16.17
N ARG A 76 7.29 -20.67 15.66
CA ARG A 76 6.59 -20.40 14.38
C ARG A 76 7.49 -20.29 13.16
N ASP A 77 8.79 -20.40 13.31
CA ASP A 77 9.78 -20.21 12.24
C ASP A 77 9.63 -18.89 11.46
N ILE A 78 9.37 -17.82 12.19
CA ILE A 78 9.21 -16.46 11.66
C ILE A 78 10.31 -15.55 12.19
N ALA A 79 10.57 -14.44 11.49
CA ALA A 79 11.37 -13.34 12.02
C ALA A 79 10.59 -12.03 11.86
N MET A 80 10.59 -11.20 12.88
CA MET A 80 9.89 -9.92 12.88
C MET A 80 10.87 -8.75 13.08
N VAL A 81 10.68 -7.71 12.26
CA VAL A 81 11.34 -6.41 12.40
C VAL A 81 10.29 -5.40 12.83
N PHE A 82 10.50 -4.79 13.99
CA PHE A 82 9.60 -3.80 14.57
C PHE A 82 9.93 -2.40 14.07
N GLN A 83 8.96 -1.51 14.10
CA GLN A 83 9.09 -0.09 13.79
C GLN A 83 10.23 0.61 14.55
N SER A 84 10.46 0.23 15.81
CA SER A 84 11.56 0.76 16.65
C SER A 84 12.90 0.05 16.45
N TYR A 85 12.96 -0.92 15.49
CA TYR A 85 14.08 -1.84 15.26
C TYR A 85 14.39 -2.77 16.43
N ALA A 86 14.04 -2.43 17.66
CA ALA A 86 14.21 -3.19 18.91
C ALA A 86 15.63 -3.81 19.05
N LEU A 87 16.68 -3.04 18.74
CA LEU A 87 18.07 -3.47 18.89
C LEU A 87 18.47 -3.46 20.37
N TYR A 88 19.31 -4.42 20.77
CA TYR A 88 19.90 -4.47 22.10
C TYR A 88 20.99 -3.38 22.21
N PRO A 89 20.77 -2.29 22.98
CA PRO A 89 21.64 -1.10 22.93
C PRO A 89 23.02 -1.33 23.52
N HIS A 90 23.18 -2.31 24.40
CA HIS A 90 24.43 -2.69 25.04
C HIS A 90 25.29 -3.65 24.21
N MET A 91 24.71 -4.31 23.20
CA MET A 91 25.40 -5.25 22.32
C MET A 91 25.97 -4.55 21.08
N THR A 92 27.04 -5.10 20.51
CA THR A 92 27.57 -4.69 19.21
C THR A 92 26.64 -5.12 18.09
N VAL A 93 26.86 -4.64 16.86
CA VAL A 93 26.13 -5.11 15.65
C VAL A 93 26.27 -6.63 15.52
N TYR A 94 27.50 -7.14 15.60
CA TYR A 94 27.77 -8.57 15.56
C TYR A 94 26.91 -9.34 16.57
N ARG A 95 26.94 -8.93 17.84
CA ARG A 95 26.19 -9.62 18.90
C ARG A 95 24.66 -9.47 18.75
N ASN A 96 24.17 -8.34 18.26
CA ASN A 96 22.76 -8.19 17.92
C ASN A 96 22.31 -9.22 16.91
N MET A 97 23.12 -9.48 15.87
CA MET A 97 22.84 -10.47 14.84
C MET A 97 23.02 -11.90 15.35
N ALA A 98 24.09 -12.17 16.09
CA ALA A 98 24.42 -13.51 16.60
C ALA A 98 23.47 -14.03 17.70
N PHE A 99 22.82 -13.14 18.45
CA PHE A 99 22.13 -13.46 19.70
C PHE A 99 21.14 -14.62 19.60
N ALA A 100 20.31 -14.65 18.54
CA ALA A 100 19.33 -15.72 18.38
C ALA A 100 19.98 -17.09 18.08
N LEU A 101 21.10 -17.11 17.39
CA LEU A 101 21.87 -18.31 17.09
C LEU A 101 22.62 -18.81 18.34
N GLU A 102 23.14 -17.88 19.16
CA GLU A 102 23.74 -18.19 20.47
C GLU A 102 22.71 -18.87 21.39
N LEU A 103 21.48 -18.37 21.46
CA LEU A 103 20.38 -18.99 22.22
C LEU A 103 20.02 -20.39 21.74
N ARG A 104 20.12 -20.65 20.44
CA ARG A 104 19.93 -21.96 19.83
C ARG A 104 21.14 -22.88 20.04
N LYS A 105 22.20 -22.39 20.67
CA LYS A 105 23.46 -23.11 20.89
C LYS A 105 24.13 -23.63 19.61
N GLU A 106 24.01 -22.86 18.51
CA GLU A 106 24.69 -23.18 17.27
C GLU A 106 26.23 -23.11 17.45
N PRO A 107 27.03 -23.87 16.68
CA PRO A 107 28.48 -23.81 16.71
C PRO A 107 29.00 -22.40 16.42
N LYS A 108 30.02 -21.93 17.15
CA LYS A 108 30.59 -20.59 17.00
C LYS A 108 31.05 -20.26 15.58
N GLU A 109 31.62 -21.22 14.89
CA GLU A 109 32.08 -21.07 13.51
C GLU A 109 30.90 -20.82 12.56
N GLU A 110 29.80 -21.54 12.76
CA GLU A 110 28.58 -21.37 11.98
C GLU A 110 27.90 -20.02 12.27
N ILE A 111 27.88 -19.58 13.52
CA ILE A 111 27.39 -18.25 13.90
C ILE A 111 28.21 -17.17 13.18
N ASP A 112 29.55 -17.23 13.25
CA ASP A 112 30.43 -16.25 12.61
C ASP A 112 30.20 -16.23 11.08
N ARG A 113 30.10 -17.40 10.45
CA ARG A 113 29.82 -17.53 9.01
C ARG A 113 28.50 -16.84 8.63
N LYS A 114 27.40 -17.17 9.32
CA LYS A 114 26.06 -16.59 9.05
C LYS A 114 26.02 -15.09 9.28
N VAL A 115 26.62 -14.61 10.38
CA VAL A 115 26.66 -13.18 10.71
C VAL A 115 27.45 -12.39 9.67
N ARG A 116 28.64 -12.89 9.25
CA ARG A 116 29.45 -12.20 8.23
C ARG A 116 28.79 -12.23 6.85
N GLU A 117 28.15 -13.34 6.49
CA GLU A 117 27.40 -13.43 5.25
C GLU A 117 26.24 -12.42 5.22
N ALA A 118 25.44 -12.33 6.28
CA ALA A 118 24.38 -11.34 6.40
C ALA A 118 24.93 -9.91 6.44
N ALA A 119 26.05 -9.67 7.14
CA ALA A 119 26.70 -8.37 7.17
C ALA A 119 27.20 -7.92 5.79
N LYS A 120 27.72 -8.84 4.99
CA LYS A 120 28.15 -8.57 3.62
C LYS A 120 26.98 -8.21 2.71
N ILE A 121 25.84 -8.92 2.82
CA ILE A 121 24.64 -8.65 2.05
C ILE A 121 24.08 -7.26 2.36
N LEU A 122 24.18 -6.82 3.63
CA LEU A 122 23.58 -5.58 4.13
C LEU A 122 24.59 -4.42 4.23
N ASP A 123 25.82 -4.60 3.72
CA ASP A 123 26.91 -3.60 3.82
C ASP A 123 27.17 -3.15 5.25
N LEU A 124 27.26 -4.11 6.17
CA LEU A 124 27.50 -3.89 7.62
C LEU A 124 28.86 -4.34 8.11
N GLU A 125 29.72 -4.94 7.29
CA GLU A 125 30.98 -5.55 7.69
C GLU A 125 31.87 -4.61 8.52
N LYS A 126 31.99 -3.35 8.08
CA LYS A 126 32.77 -2.30 8.76
C LYS A 126 32.15 -1.76 10.06
N TYR A 127 30.96 -2.21 10.40
CA TYR A 127 30.22 -1.75 11.58
C TYR A 127 30.00 -2.83 12.63
N LEU A 128 30.47 -4.06 12.41
CA LEU A 128 30.22 -5.24 13.26
C LEU A 128 30.58 -5.00 14.75
N ASP A 129 31.64 -4.24 15.03
CA ASP A 129 32.09 -3.94 16.37
C ASP A 129 31.43 -2.71 17.01
N ARG A 130 30.61 -1.97 16.24
CA ARG A 130 29.91 -0.77 16.75
C ARG A 130 28.67 -1.14 17.54
N LYS A 131 28.27 -0.26 18.46
CA LYS A 131 26.97 -0.34 19.17
C LYS A 131 25.92 0.50 18.46
N PRO A 132 24.62 0.21 18.65
CA PRO A 132 23.51 0.91 17.97
C PRO A 132 23.54 2.43 18.08
N LYS A 133 24.02 2.99 19.20
CA LYS A 133 24.15 4.44 19.40
C LYS A 133 25.13 5.13 18.43
N ALA A 134 26.06 4.38 17.84
CA ALA A 134 27.06 4.88 16.90
C ALA A 134 26.65 4.65 15.43
N LEU A 135 25.37 4.35 15.16
CA LEU A 135 24.85 4.04 13.85
C LEU A 135 23.78 5.06 13.41
N SER A 136 23.71 5.31 12.10
CA SER A 136 22.60 6.07 11.49
C SER A 136 21.28 5.27 11.56
N GLY A 137 20.15 5.92 11.26
CA GLY A 137 18.83 5.27 11.19
C GLY A 137 18.82 4.04 10.27
N GLY A 138 19.28 4.20 9.03
CA GLY A 138 19.34 3.11 8.05
C GLY A 138 20.33 2.01 8.45
N GLN A 139 21.45 2.35 9.09
CA GLN A 139 22.37 1.32 9.62
C GLN A 139 21.69 0.50 10.71
N ARG A 140 20.95 1.15 11.64
CA ARG A 140 20.19 0.41 12.67
C ARG A 140 19.14 -0.50 12.07
N GLN A 141 18.44 -0.04 11.04
CA GLN A 141 17.48 -0.86 10.32
C GLN A 141 18.12 -2.06 9.64
N ARG A 142 19.25 -1.87 8.91
CA ARG A 142 19.99 -2.99 8.30
C ARG A 142 20.43 -4.01 9.36
N VAL A 143 20.83 -3.56 10.55
CA VAL A 143 21.15 -4.47 11.67
C VAL A 143 19.92 -5.27 12.11
N ALA A 144 18.75 -4.65 12.18
CA ALA A 144 17.51 -5.36 12.53
C ALA A 144 17.13 -6.40 11.45
N LEU A 145 17.27 -6.05 10.15
CA LEU A 145 17.12 -6.99 9.05
C LEU A 145 18.14 -8.13 9.12
N GLY A 146 19.41 -7.83 9.39
CA GLY A 146 20.46 -8.84 9.55
C GLY A 146 20.19 -9.79 10.72
N ARG A 147 19.71 -9.28 11.85
CA ARG A 147 19.27 -10.08 13.00
C ARG A 147 18.13 -11.04 12.65
N ALA A 148 17.21 -10.61 11.80
CA ALA A 148 16.14 -11.46 11.30
C ALA A 148 16.68 -12.51 10.30
N MET A 149 17.53 -12.10 9.38
CA MET A 149 18.05 -12.89 8.28
C MET A 149 18.94 -14.07 8.72
N VAL A 150 19.81 -13.88 9.70
CA VAL A 150 20.71 -14.94 10.19
C VAL A 150 19.99 -16.19 10.70
N ARG A 151 18.71 -16.07 11.05
CA ARG A 151 17.85 -17.18 11.49
C ARG A 151 17.34 -18.04 10.33
N ASN A 152 17.46 -17.55 9.10
CA ASN A 152 16.90 -18.16 7.90
C ASN A 152 15.41 -18.55 8.10
N PRO A 153 14.53 -17.60 8.46
CA PRO A 153 13.14 -17.90 8.77
C PRO A 153 12.34 -18.23 7.50
N ALA A 154 11.26 -18.99 7.67
CA ALA A 154 10.34 -19.30 6.58
C ALA A 154 9.48 -18.07 6.20
N VAL A 155 9.21 -17.15 7.15
CA VAL A 155 8.42 -15.94 6.95
C VAL A 155 9.10 -14.73 7.59
N PHE A 156 9.19 -13.62 6.83
CA PHE A 156 9.60 -12.30 7.32
C PHE A 156 8.38 -11.42 7.58
N LEU A 157 8.31 -10.83 8.76
CA LEU A 157 7.28 -9.89 9.18
C LEU A 157 7.91 -8.51 9.42
N LEU A 158 7.43 -7.49 8.74
CA LEU A 158 7.99 -6.14 8.77
C LEU A 158 6.90 -5.14 9.18
N ASP A 159 6.96 -4.62 10.41
CA ASP A 159 5.98 -3.68 10.98
C ASP A 159 6.50 -2.25 10.82
N GLU A 160 6.07 -1.54 9.79
CA GLU A 160 6.46 -0.15 9.43
C GLU A 160 7.98 0.13 9.52
N PRO A 161 8.83 -0.70 8.92
CA PRO A 161 10.26 -0.62 9.17
C PRO A 161 10.93 0.65 8.64
N LEU A 162 10.30 1.38 7.71
CA LEU A 162 10.85 2.58 7.05
C LEU A 162 10.31 3.90 7.61
N SER A 163 9.31 3.87 8.50
CA SER A 163 8.60 5.07 8.98
C SER A 163 9.51 6.11 9.65
N ASN A 164 10.59 5.68 10.30
CA ASN A 164 11.52 6.54 11.03
C ASN A 164 12.71 7.03 10.20
N LEU A 165 12.67 6.90 8.87
CA LEU A 165 13.76 7.28 7.97
C LEU A 165 13.40 8.54 7.16
N ASP A 166 14.42 9.33 6.80
CA ASP A 166 14.27 10.41 5.82
C ASP A 166 13.97 9.87 4.41
N ALA A 167 13.45 10.71 3.53
CA ALA A 167 12.96 10.33 2.19
C ALA A 167 14.04 9.65 1.33
N LYS A 168 15.30 10.16 1.36
CA LYS A 168 16.40 9.60 0.57
C LYS A 168 16.73 8.20 1.04
N LEU A 169 16.90 8.04 2.35
CA LEU A 169 17.26 6.76 2.96
C LEU A 169 16.11 5.74 2.82
N ARG A 170 14.84 6.20 2.89
CA ARG A 170 13.66 5.37 2.65
C ARG A 170 13.69 4.76 1.25
N THR A 171 14.01 5.57 0.22
CA THR A 171 14.15 5.08 -1.17
C THR A 171 15.25 4.03 -1.32
N GLU A 172 16.42 4.26 -0.71
CA GLU A 172 17.52 3.29 -0.73
C GLU A 172 17.12 1.98 -0.04
N MET A 173 16.45 2.06 1.12
CA MET A 173 16.06 0.90 1.90
C MET A 173 14.94 0.08 1.23
N ARG A 174 13.99 0.71 0.53
CA ARG A 174 12.99 0.01 -0.29
C ARG A 174 13.67 -0.91 -1.31
N THR A 175 14.62 -0.36 -2.06
CA THR A 175 15.38 -1.14 -3.06
C THR A 175 16.12 -2.31 -2.41
N GLN A 176 16.72 -2.09 -1.23
CA GLN A 176 17.46 -3.13 -0.51
C GLN A 176 16.53 -4.25 0.01
N ILE A 177 15.35 -3.91 0.56
CA ILE A 177 14.39 -4.90 1.04
C ILE A 177 13.83 -5.73 -0.13
N SER A 178 13.49 -5.08 -1.25
CA SER A 178 13.03 -5.79 -2.45
C SER A 178 14.12 -6.73 -3.03
N ALA A 179 15.38 -6.28 -3.05
CA ALA A 179 16.50 -7.13 -3.46
C ALA A 179 16.74 -8.29 -2.48
N LEU A 180 16.55 -8.06 -1.18
CA LEU A 180 16.65 -9.07 -0.14
C LEU A 180 15.57 -10.15 -0.31
N HIS A 181 14.31 -9.75 -0.53
CA HIS A 181 13.22 -10.69 -0.81
C HIS A 181 13.55 -11.60 -1.99
N LYS A 182 13.93 -11.01 -3.14
CA LYS A 182 14.32 -11.77 -4.35
C LYS A 182 15.47 -12.74 -4.11
N ARG A 183 16.41 -12.39 -3.23
CA ARG A 183 17.57 -13.24 -2.91
C ARG A 183 17.23 -14.38 -1.98
N LEU A 184 16.36 -14.11 -0.97
CA LEU A 184 16.02 -15.09 0.05
C LEU A 184 14.95 -16.09 -0.41
N GLU A 185 14.15 -15.71 -1.40
CA GLU A 185 13.00 -16.50 -1.86
C GLU A 185 12.13 -17.02 -0.70
N THR A 186 11.80 -16.14 0.23
CA THR A 186 10.96 -16.43 1.41
C THR A 186 9.72 -15.54 1.43
N THR A 187 8.69 -15.94 2.15
CA THR A 187 7.44 -15.17 2.26
C THR A 187 7.65 -13.92 3.10
N PHE A 188 7.26 -12.75 2.58
CA PHE A 188 7.33 -11.45 3.28
C PHE A 188 5.94 -10.91 3.51
N VAL A 189 5.67 -10.46 4.75
CA VAL A 189 4.47 -9.66 5.07
C VAL A 189 4.94 -8.32 5.64
N TYR A 190 4.54 -7.25 4.98
CA TYR A 190 5.00 -5.89 5.23
C TYR A 190 3.82 -4.99 5.56
N VAL A 191 3.90 -4.25 6.64
CA VAL A 191 2.91 -3.23 7.03
C VAL A 191 3.47 -1.86 6.74
N THR A 192 2.70 -1.02 6.07
CA THR A 192 3.01 0.39 5.87
C THR A 192 1.76 1.25 5.76
N HIS A 193 1.91 2.55 5.95
CA HIS A 193 0.94 3.58 5.59
C HIS A 193 1.39 4.38 4.35
N ASP A 194 2.58 4.10 3.80
CA ASP A 194 3.13 4.75 2.61
C ASP A 194 2.72 3.95 1.35
N GLN A 195 1.91 4.58 0.50
CA GLN A 195 1.43 3.97 -0.74
C GLN A 195 2.57 3.68 -1.72
N THR A 196 3.60 4.54 -1.75
CA THR A 196 4.75 4.34 -2.64
C THR A 196 5.52 3.08 -2.27
N GLU A 197 5.64 2.79 -0.96
CA GLU A 197 6.23 1.54 -0.49
C GLU A 197 5.42 0.34 -0.98
N ALA A 198 4.10 0.38 -0.78
CA ALA A 198 3.20 -0.69 -1.19
C ALA A 198 3.26 -0.94 -2.70
N MET A 199 3.09 0.10 -3.50
CA MET A 199 3.07 0.02 -4.97
C MET A 199 4.39 -0.44 -5.59
N THR A 200 5.52 -0.20 -4.91
CA THR A 200 6.85 -0.49 -5.48
C THR A 200 7.49 -1.79 -4.98
N MET A 201 7.02 -2.34 -3.86
CA MET A 201 7.66 -3.49 -3.20
C MET A 201 6.81 -4.76 -3.22
N GLY A 202 5.47 -4.63 -3.13
CA GLY A 202 4.57 -5.78 -3.02
C GLY A 202 4.33 -6.49 -4.35
N ASP A 203 4.31 -7.82 -4.32
CA ASP A 203 3.73 -8.63 -5.39
C ASP A 203 2.21 -8.46 -5.39
N ARG A 204 1.60 -8.47 -4.19
CA ARG A 204 0.20 -8.08 -3.96
C ARG A 204 0.08 -7.16 -2.75
N ILE A 205 -0.95 -6.33 -2.78
CA ILE A 205 -1.30 -5.39 -1.73
C ILE A 205 -2.68 -5.75 -1.18
N CYS A 206 -2.77 -5.87 0.13
CA CYS A 206 -4.02 -6.04 0.86
C CYS A 206 -4.46 -4.67 1.41
N VAL A 207 -5.49 -4.09 0.82
CA VAL A 207 -6.09 -2.83 1.28
C VAL A 207 -7.13 -3.15 2.34
N MET A 208 -6.96 -2.60 3.54
CA MET A 208 -7.83 -2.85 4.69
C MET A 208 -8.52 -1.57 5.17
N LYS A 209 -9.79 -1.70 5.53
CA LYS A 209 -10.58 -0.65 6.21
C LYS A 209 -11.40 -1.30 7.33
N ASP A 210 -11.35 -0.75 8.54
CA ASP A 210 -12.15 -1.18 9.70
C ASP A 210 -12.12 -2.70 9.97
N GLY A 211 -10.92 -3.31 9.84
CA GLY A 211 -10.71 -4.74 10.07
C GLY A 211 -11.09 -5.66 8.90
N VAL A 212 -11.60 -5.10 7.81
CA VAL A 212 -12.07 -5.84 6.63
C VAL A 212 -11.15 -5.59 5.44
N ILE A 213 -10.87 -6.64 4.67
CA ILE A 213 -10.16 -6.53 3.39
C ILE A 213 -11.12 -5.90 2.37
N GLN A 214 -10.73 -4.77 1.82
CA GLN A 214 -11.47 -4.11 0.74
C GLN A 214 -11.11 -4.70 -0.62
N GLN A 215 -9.81 -4.86 -0.88
CA GLN A 215 -9.31 -5.49 -2.09
C GLN A 215 -7.92 -6.08 -1.84
N PHE A 216 -7.61 -7.22 -2.47
CA PHE A 216 -6.32 -7.87 -2.37
C PHE A 216 -5.86 -8.33 -3.74
N ASP A 217 -4.99 -7.56 -4.36
CA ASP A 217 -4.53 -7.81 -5.72
C ASP A 217 -3.13 -7.22 -5.98
N THR A 218 -2.64 -7.34 -7.22
CA THR A 218 -1.41 -6.70 -7.67
C THR A 218 -1.54 -5.18 -7.63
N PRO A 219 -0.43 -4.44 -7.45
CA PRO A 219 -0.45 -2.97 -7.47
C PRO A 219 -1.17 -2.39 -8.69
N GLN A 220 -0.95 -2.97 -9.88
CA GLN A 220 -1.53 -2.50 -11.12
C GLN A 220 -3.05 -2.67 -11.17
N VAL A 221 -3.57 -3.81 -10.68
CA VAL A 221 -5.02 -4.05 -10.61
C VAL A 221 -5.68 -3.09 -9.62
N LEU A 222 -5.11 -2.91 -8.42
CA LEU A 222 -5.64 -1.97 -7.43
C LEU A 222 -5.70 -0.52 -7.95
N TYR A 223 -4.74 -0.13 -8.78
CA TYR A 223 -4.68 1.21 -9.35
C TYR A 223 -5.67 1.39 -10.51
N ASN A 224 -5.69 0.43 -11.45
CA ASN A 224 -6.49 0.54 -12.68
C ASN A 224 -7.94 0.05 -12.48
N ASN A 225 -8.15 -0.93 -11.58
CA ASN A 225 -9.41 -1.63 -11.40
C ASN A 225 -9.81 -1.69 -9.92
N PRO A 226 -9.97 -0.53 -9.24
CA PRO A 226 -10.43 -0.51 -7.86
C PRO A 226 -11.86 -1.03 -7.76
N CYS A 227 -12.13 -1.90 -6.77
CA CYS A 227 -13.46 -2.48 -6.60
C CYS A 227 -14.50 -1.52 -5.98
N ASN A 228 -14.06 -0.47 -5.31
CA ASN A 228 -14.92 0.52 -4.67
C ASN A 228 -14.25 1.89 -4.55
N MET A 229 -15.03 2.91 -4.16
CA MET A 229 -14.56 4.29 -3.98
C MET A 229 -13.45 4.40 -2.93
N PHE A 230 -13.52 3.58 -1.87
CA PHE A 230 -12.48 3.62 -0.85
C PHE A 230 -11.12 3.22 -1.42
N VAL A 231 -11.03 2.11 -2.15
CA VAL A 231 -9.77 1.67 -2.79
C VAL A 231 -9.31 2.68 -3.83
N ALA A 232 -10.22 3.19 -4.66
CA ALA A 232 -9.95 4.18 -5.69
C ALA A 232 -9.35 5.48 -5.12
N GLY A 233 -9.92 5.96 -4.01
CA GLY A 233 -9.44 7.17 -3.32
C GLY A 233 -8.22 6.91 -2.44
N PHE A 234 -8.06 5.70 -1.90
CA PHE A 234 -6.91 5.36 -1.06
C PHE A 234 -5.65 5.09 -1.88
N ILE A 235 -5.76 4.48 -3.07
CA ILE A 235 -4.62 4.15 -3.94
C ILE A 235 -4.40 5.24 -4.98
N GLY A 236 -3.28 5.95 -4.87
CA GLY A 236 -2.87 7.05 -5.76
C GLY A 236 -2.54 8.33 -4.98
N SER A 237 -1.57 9.11 -5.51
CA SER A 237 -1.17 10.40 -4.94
C SER A 237 -0.88 11.40 -6.05
N PRO A 238 -1.71 12.43 -6.21
CA PRO A 238 -2.95 12.74 -5.47
C PRO A 238 -4.04 11.66 -5.61
N GLN A 239 -5.05 11.74 -4.74
CA GLN A 239 -6.20 10.82 -4.76
C GLN A 239 -7.06 10.99 -6.03
N MET A 240 -7.85 9.96 -6.37
CA MET A 240 -8.86 10.06 -7.43
C MET A 240 -9.87 11.16 -7.11
N ASN A 241 -10.25 11.93 -8.13
CA ASN A 241 -11.36 12.88 -8.04
C ASN A 241 -12.69 12.15 -8.14
N PHE A 242 -13.67 12.56 -7.34
CA PHE A 242 -15.03 12.02 -7.39
C PHE A 242 -16.01 13.15 -7.62
N MET A 243 -16.82 13.05 -8.67
CA MET A 243 -17.82 14.05 -9.07
C MET A 243 -19.18 13.39 -9.23
N HIS A 244 -20.24 14.08 -8.80
CA HIS A 244 -21.60 13.65 -9.03
C HIS A 244 -21.97 13.83 -10.51
N ALA A 245 -22.58 12.82 -11.11
CA ALA A 245 -23.02 12.84 -12.49
C ALA A 245 -24.42 12.24 -12.64
N GLU A 246 -25.26 12.87 -13.45
CA GLU A 246 -26.56 12.34 -13.82
C GLU A 246 -26.44 11.47 -15.07
N VAL A 247 -27.13 10.33 -15.10
CA VAL A 247 -27.11 9.37 -16.20
C VAL A 247 -28.31 9.57 -17.08
N GLU A 248 -28.10 9.89 -18.37
CA GLU A 248 -29.12 10.00 -19.38
C GLU A 248 -28.88 8.99 -20.50
N LYS A 249 -29.92 8.38 -21.02
CA LYS A 249 -29.81 7.50 -22.18
C LYS A 249 -29.58 8.29 -23.45
N ALA A 250 -28.66 7.82 -24.30
CA ALA A 250 -28.36 8.37 -25.62
C ALA A 250 -28.50 7.29 -26.71
N ASP A 251 -28.42 7.70 -27.99
CA ASP A 251 -28.52 6.76 -29.10
C ASP A 251 -27.40 5.71 -29.11
N ASP A 252 -26.20 6.12 -28.72
CA ASP A 252 -24.99 5.28 -28.71
C ASP A 252 -24.46 5.02 -27.27
N GLY A 253 -25.36 4.76 -26.30
CA GLY A 253 -24.97 4.45 -24.93
C GLY A 253 -25.58 5.37 -23.87
N TYR A 254 -24.80 5.91 -22.97
CA TYR A 254 -25.22 6.79 -21.88
C TYR A 254 -24.38 8.06 -21.82
N VAL A 255 -25.06 9.17 -21.53
CA VAL A 255 -24.43 10.45 -21.26
C VAL A 255 -24.36 10.66 -19.74
N LEU A 256 -23.18 10.95 -19.22
CA LEU A 256 -22.95 11.38 -17.85
C LEU A 256 -22.82 12.89 -17.83
N SER A 257 -23.76 13.58 -17.21
CA SER A 257 -23.77 15.05 -17.07
C SER A 257 -23.23 15.44 -15.69
N PHE A 258 -22.15 16.24 -15.64
CA PHE A 258 -21.53 16.72 -14.40
C PHE A 258 -21.18 18.23 -14.54
N GLY A 259 -21.88 19.07 -13.81
CA GLY A 259 -21.84 20.54 -14.02
C GLY A 259 -22.27 20.89 -15.44
N ASP A 260 -21.45 21.68 -16.15
CA ASP A 260 -21.69 22.08 -17.54
C ASP A 260 -21.10 21.11 -18.56
N SER A 261 -20.46 20.03 -18.11
CA SER A 261 -19.74 19.08 -18.95
C SER A 261 -20.53 17.78 -19.10
N LYS A 262 -20.29 17.09 -20.21
CA LYS A 262 -20.90 15.81 -20.53
C LYS A 262 -19.86 14.82 -21.06
N VAL A 263 -20.04 13.55 -20.70
CA VAL A 263 -19.23 12.45 -21.23
C VAL A 263 -20.15 11.37 -21.73
N THR A 264 -19.97 10.94 -22.98
CA THR A 264 -20.69 9.80 -23.55
C THR A 264 -19.86 8.52 -23.34
N VAL A 265 -20.49 7.52 -22.75
CA VAL A 265 -19.89 6.19 -22.50
C VAL A 265 -20.80 5.10 -23.03
N ASN A 266 -20.21 4.07 -23.65
CA ASN A 266 -20.96 2.91 -24.13
C ASN A 266 -20.77 1.75 -23.14
N ARG A 267 -21.58 1.74 -22.06
CA ARG A 267 -21.49 0.78 -20.95
C ARG A 267 -22.89 0.36 -20.52
N GLU A 268 -23.27 -0.87 -20.86
CA GLU A 268 -24.61 -1.41 -20.58
C GLU A 268 -24.91 -1.53 -19.09
N GLU A 269 -23.90 -1.62 -18.25
CA GLU A 269 -24.00 -1.68 -16.78
C GLU A 269 -24.71 -0.44 -16.20
N LEU A 270 -24.78 0.66 -16.96
CA LEU A 270 -25.47 1.89 -16.55
C LEU A 270 -26.99 1.84 -16.76
N ALA A 271 -27.53 0.82 -17.43
CA ALA A 271 -28.96 0.71 -17.68
C ALA A 271 -29.84 0.83 -16.41
N PRO A 272 -29.49 0.26 -15.24
CA PRO A 272 -30.26 0.41 -14.00
C PRO A 272 -30.21 1.82 -13.39
N TYR A 273 -29.28 2.65 -13.86
CA TYR A 273 -29.00 4.00 -13.35
C TYR A 273 -29.55 5.11 -14.27
N GLU A 274 -30.27 4.79 -15.34
CA GLU A 274 -30.94 5.80 -16.19
C GLU A 274 -31.86 6.71 -15.36
N GLY A 275 -31.64 8.03 -15.46
CA GLY A 275 -32.36 9.05 -14.70
C GLY A 275 -31.94 9.13 -13.23
N LYS A 276 -30.82 8.48 -12.83
CA LYS A 276 -30.28 8.51 -11.48
C LYS A 276 -28.91 9.17 -11.46
N GLU A 277 -28.46 9.48 -10.25
CA GLU A 277 -27.11 9.98 -9.96
C GLU A 277 -26.14 8.81 -9.78
N VAL A 278 -24.91 8.99 -10.26
CA VAL A 278 -23.75 8.12 -10.03
C VAL A 278 -22.56 8.96 -9.63
N ILE A 279 -21.50 8.33 -9.13
CA ILE A 279 -20.22 9.01 -8.85
C ILE A 279 -19.24 8.70 -9.98
N LEU A 280 -18.79 9.76 -10.66
CA LEU A 280 -17.73 9.69 -11.66
C LEU A 280 -16.39 9.86 -10.97
N GLY A 281 -15.52 8.85 -11.08
CA GLY A 281 -14.15 8.86 -10.59
C GLY A 281 -13.16 9.05 -11.73
N ILE A 282 -12.20 9.98 -11.55
CA ILE A 282 -11.12 10.18 -12.51
C ILE A 282 -9.81 10.55 -11.80
N ARG A 283 -8.70 9.96 -12.25
CA ARG A 283 -7.41 10.24 -11.66
C ARG A 283 -6.87 11.61 -12.06
N PRO A 284 -6.07 12.27 -11.21
CA PRO A 284 -5.50 13.59 -11.52
C PRO A 284 -4.68 13.65 -12.81
N GLU A 285 -3.96 12.60 -13.14
CA GLU A 285 -3.16 12.48 -14.36
C GLU A 285 -3.98 12.26 -15.64
N ASP A 286 -5.22 11.81 -15.50
CA ASP A 286 -6.15 11.59 -16.60
C ASP A 286 -7.06 12.81 -16.86
N ILE A 287 -6.76 13.96 -16.23
CA ILE A 287 -7.38 15.25 -16.52
C ILE A 287 -6.35 16.12 -17.24
N HIS A 288 -6.62 16.42 -18.50
CA HIS A 288 -5.66 17.01 -19.43
C HIS A 288 -5.91 18.50 -19.68
N ALA A 289 -4.83 19.25 -19.98
CA ALA A 289 -4.89 20.66 -20.40
C ALA A 289 -4.53 20.83 -21.89
N GLU A 290 -4.27 19.73 -22.61
CA GLU A 290 -3.87 19.73 -24.02
C GLU A 290 -5.00 20.17 -24.94
N GLU A 291 -4.68 21.05 -25.93
CA GLU A 291 -5.65 21.49 -26.96
C GLU A 291 -6.22 20.30 -27.76
N ALA A 292 -5.37 19.31 -28.09
CA ALA A 292 -5.80 18.12 -28.81
C ALA A 292 -6.91 17.33 -28.09
N MET A 293 -6.89 17.30 -26.74
CA MET A 293 -7.94 16.67 -25.93
C MET A 293 -9.22 17.50 -25.93
N LYS A 294 -9.10 18.83 -25.93
CA LYS A 294 -10.27 19.74 -26.03
C LYS A 294 -10.98 19.61 -27.37
N ASP A 295 -10.21 19.49 -28.45
CA ASP A 295 -10.73 19.32 -29.80
C ASP A 295 -11.39 17.94 -29.98
N ALA A 296 -10.83 16.91 -29.34
CA ALA A 296 -11.37 15.55 -29.41
C ALA A 296 -12.65 15.36 -28.57
N HIS A 297 -12.78 16.06 -27.46
CA HIS A 297 -13.89 15.93 -26.50
C HIS A 297 -14.48 17.29 -26.09
N PRO A 298 -15.05 18.06 -27.03
CA PRO A 298 -15.52 19.42 -26.77
C PRO A 298 -16.66 19.50 -25.76
N GLU A 299 -17.43 18.42 -25.57
CA GLU A 299 -18.54 18.35 -24.62
C GLU A 299 -18.07 18.05 -23.18
N SER A 300 -16.85 17.50 -23.04
CA SER A 300 -16.29 17.11 -21.74
C SER A 300 -15.45 18.22 -21.10
N VAL A 301 -15.44 19.40 -21.69
CA VAL A 301 -14.59 20.52 -21.30
C VAL A 301 -15.04 21.16 -19.99
N MET A 302 -14.20 21.17 -18.98
CA MET A 302 -14.36 21.86 -17.71
C MET A 302 -13.64 23.22 -17.76
N LYS A 303 -14.38 24.32 -17.66
CA LYS A 303 -13.82 25.68 -17.51
C LYS A 303 -13.74 26.01 -16.03
N VAL A 304 -12.54 26.17 -15.51
CA VAL A 304 -12.30 26.29 -14.08
C VAL A 304 -11.34 27.43 -13.75
N ASP A 305 -11.52 28.01 -12.57
CA ASP A 305 -10.57 28.95 -11.96
C ASP A 305 -9.59 28.15 -11.07
N VAL A 306 -8.29 28.42 -11.22
CA VAL A 306 -7.25 27.74 -10.45
C VAL A 306 -7.16 28.34 -9.06
N THR A 307 -7.53 27.57 -8.05
CA THR A 307 -7.47 28.01 -6.64
C THR A 307 -6.06 27.93 -6.07
N LEU A 308 -5.27 26.98 -6.53
CA LEU A 308 -3.87 26.78 -6.17
C LEU A 308 -3.14 26.02 -7.28
N ALA A 309 -1.91 26.40 -7.58
CA ALA A 309 -1.01 25.67 -8.47
C ALA A 309 0.29 25.36 -7.73
N GLU A 310 0.61 24.08 -7.58
CA GLU A 310 1.84 23.61 -6.93
C GLU A 310 2.81 23.06 -7.97
N MET A 311 3.96 23.74 -8.12
CA MET A 311 5.03 23.32 -9.04
C MET A 311 5.83 22.16 -8.42
N MET A 312 5.69 20.95 -8.96
CA MET A 312 6.37 19.74 -8.52
C MET A 312 7.64 19.41 -9.36
N GLY A 313 8.16 20.38 -10.08
CA GLY A 313 9.32 20.24 -10.98
C GLY A 313 8.93 19.93 -12.40
N SER A 314 8.69 18.67 -12.77
CA SER A 314 8.25 18.28 -14.11
C SER A 314 6.74 18.43 -14.34
N GLU A 315 5.97 18.61 -13.28
CA GLU A 315 4.51 18.61 -13.26
C GLU A 315 4.00 19.75 -12.38
N ILE A 316 2.74 20.14 -12.60
CA ILE A 316 1.99 21.07 -11.77
C ILE A 316 0.77 20.33 -11.25
N TYR A 317 0.53 20.39 -9.92
CA TYR A 317 -0.75 20.01 -9.35
C TYR A 317 -1.65 21.25 -9.35
N VAL A 318 -2.73 21.15 -10.11
CA VAL A 318 -3.70 22.25 -10.30
C VAL A 318 -4.94 21.92 -9.51
N TYR A 319 -5.20 22.72 -8.48
CA TYR A 319 -6.37 22.58 -7.62
C TYR A 319 -7.44 23.54 -8.10
N THR A 320 -8.64 23.03 -8.32
CA THR A 320 -9.78 23.76 -8.83
C THR A 320 -11.04 23.34 -8.10
N GLU A 321 -12.14 24.08 -8.33
CA GLU A 321 -13.48 23.68 -7.93
C GLU A 321 -14.35 23.58 -9.18
N TYR A 322 -15.03 22.46 -9.36
CA TYR A 322 -15.94 22.24 -10.47
C TYR A 322 -17.22 21.58 -9.99
N ALA A 323 -18.37 22.14 -10.35
CA ALA A 323 -19.70 21.67 -9.91
C ALA A 323 -19.81 21.44 -8.39
N GLY A 324 -19.19 22.31 -7.58
CA GLY A 324 -19.19 22.21 -6.12
C GLY A 324 -18.24 21.16 -5.54
N THR A 325 -17.44 20.51 -6.39
CA THR A 325 -16.46 19.49 -5.98
C THR A 325 -15.02 19.98 -6.21
N LYS A 326 -14.15 19.70 -5.25
CA LYS A 326 -12.71 19.95 -5.42
C LYS A 326 -12.14 18.96 -6.43
N VAL A 327 -11.47 19.48 -7.46
CA VAL A 327 -10.83 18.70 -8.51
C VAL A 327 -9.33 19.02 -8.53
N ILE A 328 -8.52 17.98 -8.55
CA ILE A 328 -7.08 18.08 -8.69
C ILE A 328 -6.70 17.50 -10.04
N SER A 329 -5.97 18.26 -10.85
CA SER A 329 -5.35 17.73 -12.07
C SER A 329 -3.84 17.78 -11.97
N ARG A 330 -3.18 16.85 -12.65
CA ARG A 330 -1.73 16.72 -12.71
C ARG A 330 -1.29 16.93 -14.15
N VAL A 331 -0.80 18.11 -14.42
CA VAL A 331 -0.46 18.53 -15.78
C VAL A 331 1.04 18.76 -15.95
N PRO A 332 1.61 18.57 -17.15
CA PRO A 332 3.02 18.88 -17.42
C PRO A 332 3.37 20.33 -17.12
N ALA A 333 4.55 20.57 -16.54
CA ALA A 333 5.05 21.91 -16.18
C ALA A 333 5.15 22.89 -17.37
N LYS A 334 5.21 22.37 -18.62
CA LYS A 334 5.26 23.20 -19.84
C LYS A 334 4.05 24.11 -20.02
N TYR A 335 2.92 23.85 -19.34
CA TYR A 335 1.71 24.67 -19.44
C TYR A 335 1.75 25.93 -18.59
N ASP A 336 2.75 26.07 -17.70
CA ASP A 336 3.01 27.26 -16.85
C ASP A 336 1.74 27.82 -16.14
N ILE A 337 0.86 26.92 -15.68
CA ILE A 337 -0.40 27.27 -15.01
C ILE A 337 -0.08 27.81 -13.62
N LYS A 338 -0.74 28.94 -13.27
CA LYS A 338 -0.56 29.63 -11.98
C LYS A 338 -1.88 29.73 -11.23
N THR A 339 -1.76 30.01 -9.95
CA THR A 339 -2.90 30.38 -9.11
C THR A 339 -3.62 31.58 -9.69
N ASP A 340 -4.95 31.61 -9.62
CA ASP A 340 -5.87 32.61 -10.20
C ASP A 340 -6.00 32.57 -11.73
N ASP A 341 -5.32 31.67 -12.42
CA ASP A 341 -5.51 31.48 -13.86
C ASP A 341 -6.89 30.85 -14.16
N LYS A 342 -7.42 31.17 -15.33
CA LYS A 342 -8.59 30.49 -15.91
C LYS A 342 -8.12 29.45 -16.89
N VAL A 343 -8.40 28.19 -16.60
CA VAL A 343 -7.94 27.09 -17.43
C VAL A 343 -9.10 26.24 -17.92
N THR A 344 -8.82 25.53 -18.99
CA THR A 344 -9.74 24.56 -19.58
C THR A 344 -9.10 23.18 -19.41
N LEU A 345 -9.80 22.30 -18.70
CA LEU A 345 -9.39 20.94 -18.43
C LEU A 345 -10.36 19.95 -19.08
N VAL A 346 -9.86 18.79 -19.46
CA VAL A 346 -10.67 17.73 -20.12
C VAL A 346 -10.34 16.39 -19.49
N PRO A 347 -11.33 15.65 -18.93
CA PRO A 347 -11.12 14.28 -18.47
C PRO A 347 -10.96 13.32 -19.68
N ASP A 348 -10.05 12.34 -19.55
CA ASP A 348 -9.97 11.24 -20.51
C ASP A 348 -11.15 10.29 -20.30
N VAL A 349 -12.06 10.28 -21.26
CA VAL A 349 -13.30 9.50 -21.21
C VAL A 349 -13.08 7.97 -21.14
N ASN A 350 -11.89 7.50 -21.56
CA ASN A 350 -11.51 6.10 -21.51
C ASN A 350 -10.92 5.67 -20.17
N LYS A 351 -10.75 6.62 -19.23
CA LYS A 351 -10.13 6.43 -17.91
C LYS A 351 -11.08 6.73 -16.75
N ILE A 352 -12.36 6.92 -17.07
CA ILE A 352 -13.38 7.20 -16.09
C ILE A 352 -13.83 5.90 -15.42
N HIS A 353 -13.92 5.96 -14.10
CA HIS A 353 -14.55 4.94 -13.26
C HIS A 353 -15.93 5.45 -12.82
N ILE A 354 -16.90 4.56 -12.73
CA ILE A 354 -18.25 4.93 -12.31
C ILE A 354 -18.64 4.07 -11.10
N PHE A 355 -19.10 4.74 -10.05
CA PHE A 355 -19.43 4.10 -8.76
C PHE A 355 -20.89 4.36 -8.40
N ASP A 356 -21.47 3.40 -7.70
CA ASP A 356 -22.79 3.53 -7.09
C ASP A 356 -22.70 4.46 -5.86
N PRO A 357 -23.56 5.49 -5.77
CA PRO A 357 -23.49 6.47 -4.66
C PRO A 357 -23.94 5.91 -3.32
N GLU A 358 -24.69 4.79 -3.27
CA GLU A 358 -25.20 4.20 -2.03
C GLU A 358 -24.27 3.11 -1.51
N THR A 359 -23.76 2.24 -2.39
CA THR A 359 -22.91 1.11 -2.01
C THR A 359 -21.42 1.44 -2.06
N GLU A 360 -21.05 2.53 -2.73
CA GLU A 360 -19.67 2.91 -3.06
C GLU A 360 -18.94 1.87 -3.96
N GLU A 361 -19.59 0.85 -4.44
CA GLU A 361 -19.02 -0.17 -5.32
C GLU A 361 -18.87 0.35 -6.75
N VAL A 362 -17.87 -0.18 -7.46
CA VAL A 362 -17.69 0.14 -8.88
C VAL A 362 -18.82 -0.47 -9.70
N ILE A 363 -19.46 0.35 -10.56
CA ILE A 363 -20.44 -0.08 -11.54
C ILE A 363 -19.71 -0.55 -12.80
N CYS A 364 -18.83 0.31 -13.32
CA CYS A 364 -17.98 0.02 -14.48
C CYS A 364 -16.75 0.94 -14.53
N GLN A 365 -15.76 0.57 -15.34
CA GLN A 365 -14.49 1.28 -15.45
C GLN A 365 -13.79 1.07 -16.81
#